data_3837ce3de25614f15769b85917365584
#
_entry.id   3837ce3de25614f15769b85917365584
#
_cell.length_a   1.000
_cell.length_b   1.000
_cell.length_c   1.000
_cell.angle_alpha   90.00
_cell.angle_beta   90.00
_cell.angle_gamma   90.00
#
_symmetry.space_group_name_H-M   'P 1'
#
loop_
_entity.id
_entity.type
_entity.pdbx_description
1 polymer ?
#
loop_
_entity_poly.entity_id
_entity_poly.type
_entity_poly.pdbx_seq_one_letter_code
_entity_poly.pdbx_strand_id
1 'polypeptide(L)'
;VGQAGADVGIPAEAATLASALKAQGYATGQFGKNHLGDLNKYLPTVHGFDEFFGYLYHLDAMSDPYWFSFPVDQDYYNKNGPRSLIHSYATETDDATEMPRWGKIGKQRIVDEGPLPPFPDMSNVQNMHDLPFLKAKYDMTTFDEVLVKASSDFMDKAKRDNKPFFVWHNTTRMHVWTFLSKKYSSMQNSQTGYGLEEAGMAQLDDCVGALLKKIDDIGEANNTIVIFTTDNGAEVFTWPDGGMTPFKATKGTVHEGGFRVPALIRWPGQVKPGTVENGIFSGLD
;
A
#
# COMPACT_ATOMS: atom_id res chain seq x y z
N VAL A 1 -0.60 5.56 -11.29
CA VAL A 1 -0.79 6.44 -12.44
C VAL A 1 -0.42 7.87 -12.05
N GLY A 2 0.52 8.50 -12.78
CA GLY A 2 1.01 9.85 -12.49
C GLY A 2 1.95 9.90 -11.28
N GLN A 3 2.16 11.11 -10.79
CA GLN A 3 2.97 11.45 -9.63
C GLN A 3 2.20 12.47 -8.77
N ALA A 4 2.69 12.75 -7.57
CA ALA A 4 2.06 13.73 -6.67
C ALA A 4 1.80 15.06 -7.38
N GLY A 5 0.60 15.59 -7.26
CA GLY A 5 0.14 16.82 -7.90
C GLY A 5 -0.32 16.71 -9.36
N ALA A 6 -0.23 15.52 -9.99
CA ALA A 6 -0.73 15.33 -11.34
C ALA A 6 -2.26 15.13 -11.34
N ASP A 7 -2.96 15.77 -12.29
CA ASP A 7 -4.40 15.51 -12.51
C ASP A 7 -4.60 14.27 -13.38
N VAL A 8 -4.06 13.15 -12.90
CA VAL A 8 -4.17 11.83 -13.55
C VAL A 8 -4.41 10.78 -12.48
N GLY A 9 -5.40 9.92 -12.70
CA GLY A 9 -5.74 8.84 -11.77
C GLY A 9 -6.72 7.86 -12.37
N ILE A 10 -7.30 7.03 -11.53
CA ILE A 10 -8.31 6.06 -11.94
C ILE A 10 -9.57 6.78 -12.45
N PRO A 11 -10.06 6.48 -13.66
CA PRO A 11 -11.28 7.10 -14.18
C PRO A 11 -12.52 6.65 -13.39
N ALA A 12 -13.52 7.52 -13.32
CA ALA A 12 -14.74 7.27 -12.54
C ALA A 12 -15.51 6.03 -13.03
N GLU A 13 -15.37 5.71 -14.30
CA GLU A 13 -16.04 4.58 -14.97
C GLU A 13 -15.32 3.23 -14.75
N ALA A 14 -14.13 3.24 -14.15
CA ALA A 14 -13.36 2.02 -13.94
C ALA A 14 -14.11 1.07 -13.01
N ALA A 15 -14.41 -0.12 -13.51
CA ALA A 15 -14.90 -1.19 -12.66
C ALA A 15 -13.79 -1.66 -11.72
N THR A 16 -14.12 -1.81 -10.44
CA THR A 16 -13.18 -2.32 -9.42
C THR A 16 -13.76 -3.56 -8.74
N LEU A 17 -12.88 -4.44 -8.24
CA LEU A 17 -13.33 -5.55 -7.39
C LEU A 17 -14.13 -5.05 -6.18
N ALA A 18 -13.73 -3.90 -5.61
CA ALA A 18 -14.43 -3.30 -4.48
C ALA A 18 -15.87 -2.92 -4.85
N SER A 19 -16.09 -2.25 -6.00
CA SER A 19 -17.45 -1.88 -6.44
C SER A 19 -18.31 -3.11 -6.75
N ALA A 20 -17.74 -4.14 -7.37
CA ALA A 20 -18.44 -5.38 -7.68
C ALA A 20 -18.83 -6.16 -6.41
N LEU A 21 -17.92 -6.30 -5.45
CA LEU A 21 -18.18 -7.01 -4.20
C LEU A 21 -19.08 -6.21 -3.25
N LYS A 22 -18.96 -4.88 -3.21
CA LYS A 22 -19.89 -4.02 -2.47
C LYS A 22 -21.33 -4.19 -2.95
N ALA A 23 -21.54 -4.31 -4.25
CA ALA A 23 -22.85 -4.59 -4.84
C ALA A 23 -23.43 -5.97 -4.41
N GLN A 24 -22.57 -6.89 -3.94
CA GLN A 24 -22.95 -8.18 -3.37
C GLN A 24 -23.08 -8.16 -1.83
N GLY A 25 -23.01 -6.98 -1.21
CA GLY A 25 -23.18 -6.82 0.24
C GLY A 25 -21.91 -6.95 1.08
N TYR A 26 -20.73 -7.04 0.45
CA TYR A 26 -19.46 -7.06 1.16
C TYR A 26 -19.16 -5.70 1.80
N ALA A 27 -18.56 -5.73 2.98
CA ALA A 27 -17.78 -4.61 3.50
C ALA A 27 -16.44 -4.58 2.76
N THR A 28 -16.01 -3.41 2.29
CA THR A 28 -14.84 -3.27 1.42
C THR A 28 -13.84 -2.29 2.00
N GLY A 29 -12.61 -2.72 2.25
CA GLY A 29 -11.55 -1.90 2.85
C GLY A 29 -10.23 -2.00 2.08
N GLN A 30 -9.56 -0.87 1.90
CA GLN A 30 -8.20 -0.82 1.35
C GLN A 30 -7.27 -0.18 2.39
N PHE A 31 -6.15 -0.86 2.64
CA PHE A 31 -5.17 -0.45 3.63
C PHE A 31 -3.77 -0.45 3.04
N GLY A 32 -3.08 0.69 3.12
CA GLY A 32 -1.73 0.87 2.62
C GLY A 32 -1.62 1.67 1.34
N LYS A 33 -0.69 1.28 0.48
CA LYS A 33 -0.37 2.00 -0.76
C LYS A 33 -1.55 2.06 -1.74
N ASN A 34 -1.76 3.24 -2.33
CA ASN A 34 -2.61 3.43 -3.51
C ASN A 34 -1.90 4.30 -4.54
N HIS A 35 -1.65 3.78 -5.76
CA HIS A 35 -0.91 4.48 -6.82
C HIS A 35 -1.84 4.85 -8.00
N LEU A 36 -3.05 5.32 -7.69
CA LEU A 36 -4.08 5.60 -8.70
C LEU A 36 -4.55 7.06 -8.72
N GLY A 37 -3.71 7.97 -8.22
CA GLY A 37 -3.97 9.41 -8.17
C GLY A 37 -4.14 9.93 -6.76
N ASP A 38 -3.93 11.25 -6.54
CA ASP A 38 -3.97 11.89 -5.22
C ASP A 38 -5.09 12.91 -5.05
N LEU A 39 -5.85 13.24 -6.09
CA LEU A 39 -7.03 14.08 -5.96
C LEU A 39 -8.19 13.31 -5.29
N ASN A 40 -9.08 14.03 -4.63
CA ASN A 40 -10.23 13.44 -3.93
C ASN A 40 -11.07 12.53 -4.82
N LYS A 41 -11.22 12.86 -6.10
CA LYS A 41 -11.94 12.06 -7.09
C LYS A 41 -11.28 10.72 -7.44
N TYR A 42 -10.04 10.49 -6.99
CA TYR A 42 -9.28 9.25 -7.24
C TYR A 42 -9.10 8.39 -5.99
N LEU A 43 -9.58 8.85 -4.83
CA LEU A 43 -9.45 8.07 -3.59
C LEU A 43 -10.27 6.77 -3.64
N PRO A 44 -9.80 5.70 -3.02
CA PRO A 44 -10.47 4.40 -3.05
C PRO A 44 -11.93 4.44 -2.62
N THR A 45 -12.29 5.33 -1.71
CA THR A 45 -13.65 5.44 -1.15
C THR A 45 -14.70 5.96 -2.13
N VAL A 46 -14.29 6.59 -3.23
CA VAL A 46 -15.21 6.91 -4.35
C VAL A 46 -15.13 5.89 -5.50
N HIS A 47 -14.33 4.83 -5.32
CA HIS A 47 -14.15 3.73 -6.27
C HIS A 47 -14.53 2.36 -5.67
N GLY A 48 -15.51 2.34 -4.76
CA GLY A 48 -16.12 1.12 -4.26
C GLY A 48 -15.66 0.65 -2.89
N PHE A 49 -14.62 1.23 -2.29
CA PHE A 49 -14.23 0.91 -0.92
C PHE A 49 -15.07 1.69 0.10
N ASP A 50 -15.48 1.02 1.19
CA ASP A 50 -16.16 1.67 2.32
C ASP A 50 -15.17 2.46 3.19
N GLU A 51 -13.93 1.95 3.29
CA GLU A 51 -12.87 2.53 4.10
C GLU A 51 -11.54 2.44 3.37
N PHE A 52 -10.76 3.52 3.45
CA PHE A 52 -9.36 3.56 3.01
C PHE A 52 -8.50 4.19 4.10
N PHE A 53 -7.43 3.50 4.48
CA PHE A 53 -6.39 4.08 5.32
C PHE A 53 -5.02 3.75 4.73
N GLY A 54 -4.25 4.79 4.39
CA GLY A 54 -2.95 4.57 3.79
C GLY A 54 -2.32 5.83 3.21
N TYR A 55 -1.46 5.63 2.25
CA TYR A 55 -0.71 6.69 1.57
C TYR A 55 -0.82 6.55 0.05
N LEU A 56 -0.58 7.67 -0.63
CA LEU A 56 -0.74 7.76 -2.07
C LEU A 56 0.63 7.70 -2.75
N TYR A 57 0.68 6.98 -3.86
CA TYR A 57 1.88 6.62 -4.59
C TYR A 57 2.78 5.66 -3.81
N HIS A 58 4.10 5.78 -3.89
CA HIS A 58 5.08 4.92 -3.26
C HIS A 58 5.74 5.60 -2.06
N LEU A 59 6.47 4.84 -1.26
CA LEU A 59 7.05 5.36 -0.03
C LEU A 59 8.07 6.47 -0.30
N ASP A 60 8.85 6.33 -1.36
CA ASP A 60 9.82 7.33 -1.79
C ASP A 60 9.16 8.64 -2.27
N ALA A 61 7.92 8.63 -2.79
CA ALA A 61 7.19 9.87 -3.04
C ALA A 61 7.00 10.71 -1.77
N MET A 62 6.84 10.07 -0.62
CA MET A 62 6.77 10.73 0.69
C MET A 62 8.12 11.35 1.08
N SER A 63 9.24 10.81 0.57
CA SER A 63 10.59 11.30 0.84
C SER A 63 11.13 12.25 -0.23
N ASP A 64 10.47 12.38 -1.38
CA ASP A 64 10.91 13.24 -2.49
C ASP A 64 11.33 14.66 -2.07
N PRO A 65 10.56 15.35 -1.19
CA PRO A 65 10.94 16.69 -0.75
C PRO A 65 12.27 16.78 0.00
N TYR A 66 12.82 15.66 0.43
CA TYR A 66 14.10 15.59 1.17
C TYR A 66 15.31 15.30 0.27
N TRP A 67 15.09 15.09 -1.02
CA TRP A 67 16.17 14.84 -1.97
C TRP A 67 16.68 16.14 -2.60
N PHE A 68 17.97 16.18 -2.88
CA PHE A 68 18.66 17.34 -3.48
C PHE A 68 18.08 17.76 -4.84
N SER A 69 17.41 16.84 -5.52
CA SER A 69 16.77 17.09 -6.83
C SER A 69 15.40 17.75 -6.72
N PHE A 70 14.79 17.77 -5.51
CA PHE A 70 13.51 18.41 -5.32
C PHE A 70 13.69 19.93 -5.27
N PRO A 71 12.88 20.72 -6.00
CA PRO A 71 13.00 22.18 -6.01
C PRO A 71 12.83 22.78 -4.61
N VAL A 72 13.78 23.63 -4.21
CA VAL A 72 13.72 24.39 -2.94
C VAL A 72 12.79 25.60 -3.15
N ASP A 73 11.50 25.32 -3.28
CA ASP A 73 10.46 26.30 -3.59
C ASP A 73 9.16 25.92 -2.87
N GLN A 74 8.66 26.78 -2.01
CA GLN A 74 7.47 26.50 -1.21
C GLN A 74 6.21 26.38 -2.06
N ASP A 75 6.08 27.17 -3.12
CA ASP A 75 4.91 27.10 -4.01
C ASP A 75 4.94 25.82 -4.83
N TYR A 76 6.15 25.40 -5.27
CA TYR A 76 6.32 24.11 -5.91
C TYR A 76 5.95 22.97 -4.96
N TYR A 77 6.42 23.00 -3.72
CA TYR A 77 6.08 22.01 -2.70
C TYR A 77 4.57 21.96 -2.43
N ASN A 78 3.94 23.13 -2.25
CA ASN A 78 2.50 23.23 -2.01
C ASN A 78 1.68 22.63 -3.16
N LYS A 79 2.21 22.69 -4.38
CA LYS A 79 1.56 22.20 -5.59
C LYS A 79 1.86 20.70 -5.85
N ASN A 80 3.10 20.27 -5.65
CA ASN A 80 3.60 18.97 -6.13
C ASN A 80 4.13 18.06 -5.00
N GLY A 81 4.23 18.53 -3.76
CA GLY A 81 4.64 17.70 -2.64
C GLY A 81 3.66 16.55 -2.37
N PRO A 82 4.08 15.49 -1.69
CA PRO A 82 3.21 14.37 -1.40
C PRO A 82 2.04 14.77 -0.50
N ARG A 83 0.90 14.13 -0.71
CA ARG A 83 -0.23 14.20 0.24
C ARG A 83 0.10 13.37 1.47
N SER A 84 -0.32 13.82 2.66
CA SER A 84 -0.14 13.06 3.90
C SER A 84 -0.94 11.75 3.90
N LEU A 85 -0.79 10.98 4.98
CA LEU A 85 -1.62 9.79 5.21
C LEU A 85 -3.09 10.18 5.26
N ILE A 86 -3.92 9.36 4.64
CA ILE A 86 -5.36 9.62 4.52
C ILE A 86 -6.12 8.48 5.16
N HIS A 87 -7.11 8.84 5.98
CA HIS A 87 -8.17 7.94 6.39
C HIS A 87 -9.48 8.45 5.82
N SER A 88 -10.08 7.73 4.87
CA SER A 88 -11.35 8.14 4.28
C SER A 88 -12.40 7.05 4.40
N TYR A 89 -13.67 7.49 4.36
CA TYR A 89 -14.85 6.64 4.47
C TYR A 89 -15.85 7.04 3.40
N ALA A 90 -16.41 6.05 2.70
CA ALA A 90 -17.50 6.29 1.75
C ALA A 90 -18.74 6.82 2.48
N THR A 91 -19.48 7.71 1.83
CA THR A 91 -20.75 8.27 2.33
C THR A 91 -21.81 8.23 1.25
N GLU A 92 -23.09 8.19 1.67
CA GLU A 92 -24.22 8.35 0.73
C GLU A 92 -24.39 9.81 0.27
N THR A 93 -24.00 10.75 1.14
CA THR A 93 -24.12 12.20 0.87
C THR A 93 -22.95 12.66 0.02
N ASP A 94 -23.24 13.41 -1.03
CA ASP A 94 -22.27 14.06 -1.90
C ASP A 94 -21.87 15.40 -1.26
N ASP A 95 -20.66 15.49 -0.71
CA ASP A 95 -20.11 16.71 -0.12
C ASP A 95 -19.51 17.60 -1.22
N ALA A 96 -20.13 18.74 -1.46
CA ALA A 96 -19.73 19.70 -2.48
C ALA A 96 -18.52 20.57 -2.07
N THR A 97 -17.99 20.42 -0.86
CA THR A 97 -16.85 21.20 -0.39
C THR A 97 -15.63 20.97 -1.27
N GLU A 98 -15.04 22.07 -1.74
CA GLU A 98 -13.79 22.03 -2.49
C GLU A 98 -12.60 22.15 -1.54
N MET A 99 -11.72 21.16 -1.57
CA MET A 99 -10.44 21.24 -0.88
C MET A 99 -9.39 21.87 -1.80
N PRO A 100 -8.69 22.93 -1.36
CA PRO A 100 -7.59 23.49 -2.14
C PRO A 100 -6.63 22.39 -2.60
N ARG A 101 -6.23 22.39 -3.87
CA ARG A 101 -5.37 21.40 -4.52
C ARG A 101 -6.03 20.02 -4.75
N TRP A 102 -6.87 19.51 -3.83
CA TRP A 102 -7.37 18.14 -3.88
C TRP A 102 -8.73 17.99 -4.57
N GLY A 103 -9.42 19.12 -4.82
CA GLY A 103 -10.73 19.15 -5.46
C GLY A 103 -11.89 18.81 -4.54
N LYS A 104 -13.05 18.61 -5.14
CA LYS A 104 -14.30 18.29 -4.43
C LYS A 104 -14.18 17.05 -3.58
N ILE A 105 -14.73 17.07 -2.36
CA ILE A 105 -14.74 15.91 -1.47
C ILE A 105 -15.55 14.76 -2.08
N GLY A 106 -16.78 15.03 -2.54
CA GLY A 106 -17.61 14.01 -3.15
C GLY A 106 -18.31 13.09 -2.15
N LYS A 107 -18.60 11.86 -2.54
CA LYS A 107 -19.29 10.87 -1.68
C LYS A 107 -18.34 10.19 -0.70
N GLN A 108 -17.63 10.98 0.09
CA GLN A 108 -16.72 10.47 1.11
C GLN A 108 -16.52 11.49 2.23
N ARG A 109 -16.08 11.01 3.38
CA ARG A 109 -15.53 11.80 4.47
C ARG A 109 -14.04 11.53 4.53
N ILE A 110 -13.23 12.58 4.51
CA ILE A 110 -11.77 12.49 4.52
C ILE A 110 -11.28 12.99 5.88
N VAL A 111 -10.44 12.19 6.53
CA VAL A 111 -9.67 12.56 7.71
C VAL A 111 -8.20 12.48 7.31
N ASP A 112 -7.54 13.63 7.21
CA ASP A 112 -6.10 13.66 7.06
C ASP A 112 -5.47 13.23 8.38
N GLU A 113 -4.68 12.18 8.36
CA GLU A 113 -4.00 11.64 9.55
C GLU A 113 -2.74 12.43 9.93
N GLY A 114 -2.45 13.47 9.19
CA GLY A 114 -1.40 14.43 9.48
C GLY A 114 -1.45 15.60 8.50
N PRO A 115 -0.98 16.78 8.90
CA PRO A 115 -0.77 17.86 7.95
C PRO A 115 0.24 17.42 6.89
N LEU A 116 0.18 18.04 5.71
CA LEU A 116 1.33 18.00 4.81
C LEU A 116 2.56 18.37 5.66
N PRO A 117 3.64 17.56 5.60
CA PRO A 117 4.85 17.97 6.30
C PRO A 117 5.24 19.37 5.80
N PRO A 118 5.69 20.26 6.68
CA PRO A 118 6.21 21.56 6.23
C PRO A 118 7.36 21.32 5.25
N PHE A 119 7.65 22.29 4.42
CA PHE A 119 8.83 22.21 3.56
C PHE A 119 10.05 21.82 4.42
N PRO A 120 10.75 20.74 4.08
CA PRO A 120 11.70 20.15 4.99
C PRO A 120 12.94 21.04 5.19
N ASP A 121 13.25 21.34 6.44
CA ASP A 121 14.55 21.89 6.81
C ASP A 121 15.58 20.74 6.83
N MET A 122 16.41 20.69 5.80
CA MET A 122 17.43 19.67 5.63
C MET A 122 18.73 19.98 6.39
N SER A 123 18.83 21.13 7.07
CA SER A 123 20.07 21.60 7.72
C SER A 123 20.59 20.62 8.79
N ASN A 124 19.71 19.86 9.42
CA ASN A 124 20.03 18.91 10.48
C ASN A 124 19.95 17.43 10.08
N VAL A 125 19.70 17.13 8.80
CA VAL A 125 19.63 15.76 8.31
C VAL A 125 21.04 15.28 7.97
N GLN A 126 21.60 14.42 8.83
CA GLN A 126 22.93 13.85 8.64
C GLN A 126 22.91 12.48 7.96
N ASN A 127 21.78 11.79 8.03
CA ASN A 127 21.60 10.48 7.39
C ASN A 127 20.09 10.21 7.12
N MET A 128 19.80 9.17 6.34
CA MET A 128 18.43 8.80 5.96
C MET A 128 17.50 8.51 7.14
N HIS A 129 18.04 8.06 8.27
CA HIS A 129 17.25 7.75 9.48
C HIS A 129 16.81 9.00 10.26
N ASP A 130 17.37 10.17 9.92
CA ASP A 130 17.02 11.44 10.56
C ASP A 130 15.90 12.19 9.82
N LEU A 131 15.40 11.64 8.74
CA LEU A 131 14.34 12.28 7.95
C LEU A 131 13.07 12.51 8.80
N PRO A 132 12.54 13.74 8.81
CA PRO A 132 11.40 14.11 9.69
C PRO A 132 10.16 13.23 9.51
N PHE A 133 9.89 12.73 8.30
CA PHE A 133 8.74 11.88 8.07
C PHE A 133 8.84 10.49 8.74
N LEU A 134 10.06 10.01 9.05
CA LEU A 134 10.28 8.79 9.84
C LEU A 134 9.97 9.00 11.33
N LYS A 135 9.91 10.26 11.77
CA LYS A 135 9.60 10.65 13.15
C LYS A 135 8.20 11.23 13.29
N ALA A 136 7.38 11.13 12.25
CA ALA A 136 6.00 11.60 12.25
C ALA A 136 5.08 10.73 13.13
N LYS A 137 3.80 11.08 13.21
CA LYS A 137 2.79 10.32 13.97
C LYS A 137 2.82 8.82 13.66
N TYR A 138 3.15 8.47 12.42
CA TYR A 138 3.33 7.08 11.98
C TYR A 138 4.77 6.89 11.49
N ASP A 139 5.55 6.13 12.24
CA ASP A 139 6.92 5.78 11.90
C ASP A 139 6.93 4.78 10.74
N MET A 140 7.59 5.13 9.65
CA MET A 140 7.68 4.30 8.45
C MET A 140 8.42 2.97 8.67
N THR A 141 9.19 2.84 9.73
CA THR A 141 9.85 1.57 10.10
C THR A 141 8.87 0.54 10.67
N THR A 142 7.70 0.99 11.17
CA THR A 142 6.66 0.17 11.80
C THR A 142 5.27 0.41 11.19
N PHE A 143 5.18 1.12 10.08
CA PHE A 143 3.90 1.48 9.50
C PHE A 143 3.09 0.27 9.00
N ASP A 144 3.77 -0.79 8.56
CA ASP A 144 3.08 -2.00 8.13
C ASP A 144 2.32 -2.69 9.26
N GLU A 145 2.83 -2.63 10.50
CA GLU A 145 2.11 -3.12 11.69
C GLU A 145 0.85 -2.28 11.97
N VAL A 146 0.91 -0.97 11.70
CA VAL A 146 -0.27 -0.09 11.80
C VAL A 146 -1.31 -0.46 10.74
N LEU A 147 -0.89 -0.75 9.51
CA LEU A 147 -1.77 -1.21 8.43
C LEU A 147 -2.40 -2.57 8.74
N VAL A 148 -1.61 -3.51 9.29
CA VAL A 148 -2.12 -4.82 9.75
C VAL A 148 -3.19 -4.64 10.83
N LYS A 149 -2.95 -3.72 11.78
CA LYS A 149 -3.96 -3.41 12.80
C LYS A 149 -5.24 -2.84 12.18
N ALA A 150 -5.13 -1.88 11.28
CA ALA A 150 -6.28 -1.26 10.62
C ALA A 150 -7.10 -2.30 9.82
N SER A 151 -6.44 -3.17 9.05
CA SER A 151 -7.09 -4.28 8.36
C SER A 151 -7.77 -5.24 9.32
N SER A 152 -7.14 -5.55 10.45
CA SER A 152 -7.68 -6.43 11.48
C SER A 152 -8.93 -5.83 12.15
N ASP A 153 -8.88 -4.55 12.50
CA ASP A 153 -10.01 -3.82 13.08
C ASP A 153 -11.21 -3.77 12.11
N PHE A 154 -10.92 -3.61 10.80
CA PHE A 154 -11.94 -3.64 9.75
C PHE A 154 -12.60 -5.02 9.63
N MET A 155 -11.81 -6.11 9.64
CA MET A 155 -12.35 -7.48 9.64
C MET A 155 -13.22 -7.75 10.87
N ASP A 156 -12.79 -7.30 12.07
CA ASP A 156 -13.59 -7.40 13.30
C ASP A 156 -14.92 -6.65 13.17
N LYS A 157 -14.89 -5.46 12.58
CA LYS A 157 -16.09 -4.67 12.34
C LYS A 157 -17.04 -5.39 11.39
N ALA A 158 -16.54 -5.86 10.26
CA ALA A 158 -17.36 -6.61 9.29
C ALA A 158 -18.00 -7.85 9.92
N LYS A 159 -17.23 -8.59 10.74
CA LYS A 159 -17.73 -9.77 11.48
C LYS A 159 -18.84 -9.40 12.47
N ARG A 160 -18.68 -8.33 13.26
CA ARG A 160 -19.74 -7.84 14.18
C ARG A 160 -20.98 -7.40 13.43
N ASP A 161 -20.81 -6.79 12.27
CA ASP A 161 -21.91 -6.31 11.42
C ASP A 161 -22.57 -7.43 10.59
N ASN A 162 -22.09 -8.68 10.77
CA ASN A 162 -22.50 -9.88 10.01
C ASN A 162 -22.45 -9.68 8.50
N LYS A 163 -21.36 -9.07 8.02
CA LYS A 163 -21.09 -8.84 6.59
C LYS A 163 -19.89 -9.64 6.13
N PRO A 164 -19.91 -10.22 4.94
CA PRO A 164 -18.67 -10.67 4.30
C PRO A 164 -17.76 -9.48 4.07
N PHE A 165 -16.45 -9.70 4.05
CA PHE A 165 -15.47 -8.63 3.87
C PHE A 165 -14.58 -8.87 2.65
N PHE A 166 -14.16 -7.78 2.04
CA PHE A 166 -13.07 -7.71 1.08
C PHE A 166 -12.02 -6.73 1.60
N VAL A 167 -10.84 -7.22 1.86
CA VAL A 167 -9.70 -6.42 2.32
C VAL A 167 -8.61 -6.46 1.27
N TRP A 168 -8.26 -5.28 0.74
CA TRP A 168 -7.10 -5.09 -0.11
C TRP A 168 -5.98 -4.49 0.74
N HIS A 169 -5.00 -5.31 1.11
CA HIS A 169 -3.90 -4.92 2.00
C HIS A 169 -2.61 -4.77 1.20
N ASN A 170 -2.09 -3.55 1.13
CA ASN A 170 -0.84 -3.22 0.44
C ASN A 170 0.19 -2.73 1.46
N THR A 171 1.19 -3.55 1.74
CA THR A 171 2.30 -3.18 2.63
C THR A 171 3.17 -2.08 2.01
N THR A 172 3.99 -1.44 2.84
CA THR A 172 5.07 -0.56 2.37
C THR A 172 6.24 -1.38 1.81
N ARG A 173 6.43 -2.61 2.33
CA ARG A 173 7.39 -3.61 1.82
C ARG A 173 6.72 -4.38 0.67
N MET A 174 7.39 -4.67 -0.42
CA MET A 174 8.78 -4.34 -0.71
C MET A 174 8.80 -3.24 -1.76
N HIS A 175 9.61 -2.23 -1.59
CA HIS A 175 9.88 -1.20 -2.58
C HIS A 175 11.36 -0.80 -2.49
N VAL A 176 11.90 -0.11 -3.50
CA VAL A 176 13.30 0.31 -3.56
C VAL A 176 13.78 1.04 -2.29
N TRP A 177 12.90 1.79 -1.63
CA TRP A 177 13.16 2.42 -0.35
C TRP A 177 12.45 1.65 0.77
N THR A 178 13.26 0.97 1.59
CA THR A 178 12.79 0.15 2.72
C THR A 178 13.42 0.66 4.01
N PHE A 179 12.57 0.99 4.98
CA PHE A 179 12.99 1.48 6.29
C PHE A 179 12.69 0.42 7.35
N LEU A 180 13.72 -0.09 8.02
CA LEU A 180 13.59 -1.20 8.97
C LEU A 180 13.53 -0.71 10.42
N SER A 181 12.62 -1.29 11.20
CA SER A 181 12.68 -1.16 12.66
C SER A 181 13.90 -1.91 13.22
N LYS A 182 14.24 -1.63 14.48
CA LYS A 182 15.39 -2.29 15.14
C LYS A 182 15.26 -3.82 15.13
N LYS A 183 14.05 -4.37 15.20
CA LYS A 183 13.82 -5.82 15.13
C LYS A 183 14.39 -6.40 13.85
N TYR A 184 14.05 -5.82 12.71
CA TYR A 184 14.44 -6.36 11.40
C TYR A 184 15.85 -5.92 10.98
N SER A 185 16.26 -4.68 11.30
CA SER A 185 17.62 -4.25 11.01
C SER A 185 18.68 -5.09 11.75
N SER A 186 18.37 -5.64 12.92
CA SER A 186 19.25 -6.57 13.63
C SER A 186 19.45 -7.92 12.92
N MET A 187 18.61 -8.25 11.94
CA MET A 187 18.78 -9.44 11.10
C MET A 187 19.87 -9.25 10.03
N GLN A 188 20.29 -8.02 9.77
CA GLN A 188 21.42 -7.69 8.88
C GLN A 188 22.74 -7.95 9.62
N ASN A 189 23.17 -9.19 9.68
CA ASN A 189 24.37 -9.60 10.40
C ASN A 189 25.11 -10.73 9.66
N SER A 190 26.33 -11.04 10.08
CA SER A 190 27.18 -12.04 9.43
C SER A 190 26.67 -13.49 9.53
N GLN A 191 25.72 -13.76 10.42
CA GLN A 191 25.15 -15.12 10.56
C GLN A 191 24.04 -15.37 9.56
N THR A 192 23.19 -14.35 9.29
CA THR A 192 22.10 -14.45 8.33
C THR A 192 22.57 -14.11 6.91
N GLY A 193 23.51 -13.22 6.77
CA GLY A 193 23.93 -12.64 5.49
C GLY A 193 22.87 -11.74 4.85
N TYR A 194 21.83 -11.34 5.61
CA TYR A 194 20.75 -10.52 5.09
C TYR A 194 21.20 -9.11 4.77
N GLY A 195 20.79 -8.61 3.61
CA GLY A 195 20.79 -7.19 3.30
C GLY A 195 19.52 -6.51 3.78
N LEU A 196 19.26 -5.32 3.23
CA LEU A 196 18.10 -4.50 3.60
C LEU A 196 16.78 -5.15 3.14
N GLU A 197 16.77 -5.66 1.91
CA GLU A 197 15.56 -6.19 1.29
C GLU A 197 15.15 -7.54 1.88
N GLU A 198 16.11 -8.43 2.18
CA GLU A 198 15.79 -9.70 2.84
C GLU A 198 15.24 -9.47 4.26
N ALA A 199 15.82 -8.52 4.99
CA ALA A 199 15.30 -8.14 6.31
C ALA A 199 13.91 -7.49 6.22
N GLY A 200 13.66 -6.70 5.18
CA GLY A 200 12.34 -6.15 4.87
C GLY A 200 11.33 -7.23 4.49
N MET A 201 11.76 -8.24 3.76
CA MET A 201 10.93 -9.41 3.42
C MET A 201 10.51 -10.19 4.66
N ALA A 202 11.38 -10.32 5.67
CA ALA A 202 11.02 -10.93 6.94
C ALA A 202 9.92 -10.14 7.68
N GLN A 203 9.92 -8.80 7.59
CA GLN A 203 8.83 -7.98 8.13
C GLN A 203 7.53 -8.18 7.34
N LEU A 204 7.60 -8.26 6.02
CA LEU A 204 6.44 -8.56 5.18
C LEU A 204 5.82 -9.91 5.56
N ASP A 205 6.64 -10.94 5.73
CA ASP A 205 6.19 -12.28 6.12
C ASP A 205 5.48 -12.27 7.49
N ASP A 206 6.05 -11.59 8.47
CA ASP A 206 5.42 -11.40 9.78
C ASP A 206 4.05 -10.69 9.67
N CYS A 207 3.91 -9.69 8.80
CA CYS A 207 2.65 -8.99 8.55
C CYS A 207 1.60 -9.91 7.91
N VAL A 208 2.00 -10.69 6.92
CA VAL A 208 1.14 -11.72 6.30
C VAL A 208 0.71 -12.75 7.34
N GLY A 209 1.65 -13.23 8.15
CA GLY A 209 1.37 -14.16 9.25
C GLY A 209 0.35 -13.61 10.25
N ALA A 210 0.46 -12.33 10.59
CA ALA A 210 -0.49 -11.66 11.49
C ALA A 210 -1.90 -11.56 10.89
N LEU A 211 -2.02 -11.26 9.59
CA LEU A 211 -3.31 -11.23 8.90
C LEU A 211 -3.94 -12.62 8.79
N LEU A 212 -3.15 -13.65 8.47
CA LEU A 212 -3.63 -15.04 8.44
C LEU A 212 -4.13 -15.47 9.83
N LYS A 213 -3.35 -15.16 10.87
CA LYS A 213 -3.77 -15.43 12.25
C LYS A 213 -5.06 -14.70 12.59
N LYS A 214 -5.23 -13.47 12.15
CA LYS A 214 -6.47 -12.72 12.38
C LYS A 214 -7.68 -13.41 11.78
N ILE A 215 -7.58 -13.92 10.56
CA ILE A 215 -8.65 -14.66 9.89
C ILE A 215 -8.98 -15.95 10.68
N ASP A 216 -7.96 -16.63 11.20
CA ASP A 216 -8.15 -17.81 12.05
C ASP A 216 -8.85 -17.44 13.38
N ASP A 217 -8.40 -16.37 14.05
CA ASP A 217 -8.94 -15.89 15.34
C ASP A 217 -10.43 -15.50 15.27
N ILE A 218 -10.88 -14.93 14.14
CA ILE A 218 -12.30 -14.58 13.96
C ILE A 218 -13.14 -15.76 13.44
N GLY A 219 -12.55 -16.93 13.24
CA GLY A 219 -13.23 -18.14 12.82
C GLY A 219 -13.61 -18.19 11.34
N GLU A 220 -12.95 -17.41 10.48
CA GLU A 220 -13.27 -17.32 9.04
C GLU A 220 -12.24 -18.06 8.14
N ALA A 221 -11.32 -18.81 8.72
CA ALA A 221 -10.24 -19.47 7.96
C ALA A 221 -10.75 -20.36 6.81
N ASN A 222 -11.84 -21.09 7.01
CA ASN A 222 -12.41 -22.00 6.01
C ASN A 222 -13.38 -21.30 5.04
N ASN A 223 -13.68 -20.02 5.28
CA ASN A 223 -14.63 -19.22 4.50
C ASN A 223 -13.97 -17.98 3.87
N THR A 224 -12.63 -17.95 3.83
CA THR A 224 -11.87 -16.83 3.28
C THR A 224 -10.93 -17.30 2.18
N ILE A 225 -10.97 -16.63 1.04
CA ILE A 225 -9.96 -16.74 0.00
C ILE A 225 -8.88 -15.72 0.33
N VAL A 226 -7.64 -16.17 0.49
CA VAL A 226 -6.47 -15.31 0.65
C VAL A 226 -5.62 -15.41 -0.60
N ILE A 227 -5.35 -14.28 -1.21
CA ILE A 227 -4.47 -14.18 -2.38
C ILE A 227 -3.28 -13.29 -2.01
N PHE A 228 -2.08 -13.80 -2.20
CA PHE A 228 -0.85 -13.03 -2.09
C PHE A 228 -0.18 -12.93 -3.46
N THR A 229 0.13 -11.72 -3.87
CA THR A 229 0.85 -11.43 -5.12
C THR A 229 1.58 -10.11 -5.00
N THR A 230 2.28 -9.71 -6.06
CA THR A 230 2.91 -8.38 -6.17
C THR A 230 2.47 -7.69 -7.46
N ASP A 231 2.68 -6.39 -7.57
CA ASP A 231 2.22 -5.56 -8.68
C ASP A 231 3.13 -5.62 -9.92
N ASN A 232 4.41 -5.96 -9.73
CA ASN A 232 5.40 -6.01 -10.82
C ASN A 232 6.59 -6.91 -10.44
N GLY A 233 7.42 -7.16 -11.44
CA GLY A 233 8.66 -7.92 -11.27
C GLY A 233 9.74 -7.16 -10.50
N ALA A 234 10.87 -7.81 -10.28
CA ALA A 234 11.97 -7.31 -9.48
C ALA A 234 12.51 -5.96 -9.98
N GLU A 235 12.89 -5.09 -9.03
CA GLU A 235 13.50 -3.79 -9.27
C GLU A 235 15.01 -3.93 -9.44
N VAL A 236 15.59 -3.34 -10.50
CA VAL A 236 17.02 -3.44 -10.77
C VAL A 236 17.88 -2.66 -9.76
N PHE A 237 17.33 -1.60 -9.18
CA PHE A 237 18.10 -0.73 -8.28
C PHE A 237 18.47 -1.39 -6.95
N THR A 238 17.77 -2.45 -6.55
CA THR A 238 18.04 -3.18 -5.31
C THR A 238 18.98 -4.37 -5.51
N TRP A 239 19.41 -4.64 -6.75
CA TRP A 239 20.33 -5.74 -7.01
C TRP A 239 21.71 -5.52 -6.34
N PRO A 240 22.34 -6.54 -5.72
CA PRO A 240 21.90 -7.95 -5.63
C PRO A 240 20.92 -8.27 -4.49
N ASP A 241 20.69 -7.38 -3.54
CA ASP A 241 19.94 -7.57 -2.30
C ASP A 241 18.48 -7.97 -2.57
N GLY A 242 17.76 -7.21 -3.40
CA GLY A 242 16.37 -7.51 -3.78
C GLY A 242 16.19 -8.72 -4.72
N GLY A 243 17.26 -9.40 -5.07
CA GLY A 243 17.23 -10.56 -5.95
C GLY A 243 16.85 -10.23 -7.39
N MET A 244 16.73 -11.27 -8.19
CA MET A 244 16.31 -11.21 -9.60
C MET A 244 15.54 -12.47 -9.96
N THR A 245 14.78 -12.41 -11.05
CA THR A 245 14.11 -13.58 -11.62
C THR A 245 14.89 -14.13 -12.80
N PRO A 246 14.64 -15.40 -13.22
CA PRO A 246 15.25 -15.94 -14.46
C PRO A 246 14.66 -15.34 -15.74
N PHE A 247 13.63 -14.51 -15.62
CA PHE A 247 12.95 -13.91 -16.77
C PHE A 247 13.68 -12.67 -17.26
N LYS A 248 13.53 -12.40 -18.56
CA LYS A 248 14.19 -11.27 -19.22
C LYS A 248 13.71 -9.95 -18.63
N ALA A 249 14.67 -9.04 -18.37
CA ALA A 249 14.48 -7.67 -17.90
C ALA A 249 13.84 -7.56 -16.49
N THR A 250 13.34 -6.38 -16.12
CA THR A 250 12.94 -6.01 -14.76
C THR A 250 11.71 -5.10 -14.77
N LYS A 251 11.23 -4.69 -13.60
CA LYS A 251 10.18 -3.67 -13.41
C LYS A 251 10.33 -2.52 -14.41
N GLY A 252 9.22 -2.02 -14.92
CA GLY A 252 9.18 -0.93 -15.90
C GLY A 252 9.39 -1.36 -17.34
N THR A 253 9.52 -2.67 -17.63
CA THR A 253 9.67 -3.20 -18.98
C THR A 253 8.47 -4.05 -19.40
N VAL A 254 8.32 -4.25 -20.72
CA VAL A 254 7.28 -5.10 -21.32
C VAL A 254 7.71 -6.57 -21.44
N HIS A 255 8.82 -6.95 -20.85
CA HIS A 255 9.31 -8.34 -20.81
C HIS A 255 8.80 -9.06 -19.54
N GLU A 256 8.85 -10.40 -19.56
CA GLU A 256 8.33 -11.21 -18.44
C GLU A 256 8.94 -10.84 -17.08
N GLY A 257 10.22 -10.46 -17.01
CA GLY A 257 10.83 -9.99 -15.77
C GLY A 257 10.23 -8.69 -15.21
N GLY A 258 9.46 -7.94 -16.02
CA GLY A 258 8.78 -6.73 -15.59
C GLY A 258 7.37 -6.94 -15.06
N PHE A 259 6.64 -7.97 -15.52
CA PHE A 259 5.23 -8.17 -15.19
C PHE A 259 4.86 -9.58 -14.71
N ARG A 260 5.71 -10.58 -14.93
CA ARG A 260 5.47 -11.93 -14.43
C ARG A 260 5.84 -12.04 -12.96
N VAL A 261 4.83 -12.30 -12.14
CA VAL A 261 4.94 -12.30 -10.67
C VAL A 261 4.40 -13.59 -10.07
N PRO A 262 4.86 -13.99 -8.87
CA PRO A 262 4.27 -15.11 -8.17
C PRO A 262 2.86 -14.77 -7.67
N ALA A 263 1.99 -15.77 -7.60
CA ALA A 263 0.71 -15.68 -6.92
C ALA A 263 0.52 -16.94 -6.05
N LEU A 264 0.07 -16.72 -4.81
CA LEU A 264 -0.26 -17.80 -3.88
C LEU A 264 -1.72 -17.65 -3.46
N ILE A 265 -2.43 -18.77 -3.43
CA ILE A 265 -3.85 -18.78 -3.04
C ILE A 265 -4.02 -19.79 -1.89
N ARG A 266 -4.62 -19.31 -0.79
CA ARG A 266 -5.13 -20.15 0.28
C ARG A 266 -6.66 -20.13 0.22
N TRP A 267 -7.25 -21.30 -0.04
CA TRP A 267 -8.70 -21.50 -0.03
C TRP A 267 -9.02 -22.91 0.48
N PRO A 268 -9.15 -23.07 1.81
CA PRO A 268 -9.35 -24.37 2.42
C PRO A 268 -10.59 -25.08 1.89
N GLY A 269 -10.47 -26.37 1.62
CA GLY A 269 -11.55 -27.18 1.07
C GLY A 269 -11.80 -27.04 -0.45
N GLN A 270 -11.24 -26.04 -1.09
CA GLN A 270 -11.37 -25.80 -2.54
C GLN A 270 -10.05 -25.99 -3.29
N VAL A 271 -8.96 -25.45 -2.76
CA VAL A 271 -7.62 -25.60 -3.35
C VAL A 271 -6.82 -26.60 -2.52
N LYS A 272 -6.34 -27.65 -3.18
CA LYS A 272 -5.51 -28.68 -2.52
C LYS A 272 -4.16 -28.08 -2.11
N PRO A 273 -3.74 -28.24 -0.84
CA PRO A 273 -2.42 -27.76 -0.41
C PRO A 273 -1.27 -28.35 -1.25
N GLY A 274 -0.27 -27.52 -1.54
CA GLY A 274 0.90 -27.91 -2.32
C GLY A 274 0.67 -28.07 -3.83
N THR A 275 -0.51 -27.70 -4.34
CA THR A 275 -0.74 -27.63 -5.79
C THR A 275 0.10 -26.53 -6.40
N VAL A 276 0.77 -26.82 -7.52
CA VAL A 276 1.50 -25.85 -8.33
C VAL A 276 0.86 -25.80 -9.70
N GLU A 277 0.43 -24.62 -10.11
CA GLU A 277 -0.10 -24.34 -11.44
C GLU A 277 0.86 -23.46 -12.20
N ASN A 278 1.17 -23.86 -13.44
CA ASN A 278 2.04 -23.09 -14.33
C ASN A 278 1.27 -22.37 -15.45
N GLY A 279 -0.05 -22.46 -15.41
CA GLY A 279 -0.92 -21.67 -16.29
C GLY A 279 -0.77 -20.16 -15.98
N ILE A 280 -0.84 -19.34 -17.00
CA ILE A 280 -0.81 -17.89 -16.85
C ILE A 280 -2.24 -17.41 -16.64
N PHE A 281 -2.45 -16.61 -15.62
CA PHE A 281 -3.66 -15.81 -15.46
C PHE A 281 -3.27 -14.36 -15.16
N SER A 282 -4.16 -13.44 -15.39
CA SER A 282 -3.93 -12.01 -15.14
C SER A 282 -4.93 -11.47 -14.13
N GLY A 283 -4.67 -10.28 -13.59
CA GLY A 283 -5.62 -9.59 -12.74
C GLY A 283 -6.94 -9.20 -13.44
N LEU A 284 -7.06 -9.46 -14.74
CA LEU A 284 -8.27 -9.25 -15.53
C LEU A 284 -9.16 -10.51 -15.62
N ASP A 285 -8.66 -11.67 -15.24
CA ASP A 285 -9.38 -12.95 -15.24
C ASP A 285 -10.26 -13.09 -14.00
#